data_c3061d0385c76080d20b233b1d8994dd
#
_entry.id   c3061d0385c76080d20b233b1d8994dd
#
_cell.length_a   1.000
_cell.length_b   1.000
_cell.length_c   1.000
_cell.angle_alpha   90.00
_cell.angle_beta   90.00
_cell.angle_gamma   90.00
#
_symmetry.space_group_name_H-M   'P 1'
#
loop_
_entity.id
_entity.type
_entity.pdbx_description
1 polymer ?
#
loop_
_entity_poly.entity_id
_entity_poly.type
_entity_poly.pdbx_seq_one_letter_code
_entity_poly.pdbx_strand_id
1 'polypeptide(L)'
;MSKIRQNYKDHVIEVASFPLRDGGYTMHFFLEQHGHDILVTQFESGQRFETDEEALQAGIKLGQQKIEAGYEPKAPVVVNEI
;
A
#
# COMPACT_ATOMS: atom_id res chain seq x y z
N MET A 1 2.64 -5.27 14.61
CA MET A 1 2.03 -4.59 13.47
C MET A 1 2.33 -3.10 13.52
N SER A 2 2.79 -2.54 12.43
CA SER A 2 3.13 -1.13 12.36
C SER A 2 2.49 -0.51 11.13
N LYS A 3 2.39 0.81 11.14
CA LYS A 3 1.72 1.53 10.09
C LYS A 3 2.38 2.88 9.89
N ILE A 4 2.61 3.28 8.64
CA ILE A 4 3.11 4.62 8.36
C ILE A 4 2.31 5.21 7.20
N ARG A 5 2.34 6.53 7.11
CA ARG A 5 1.66 7.28 6.07
C ARG A 5 2.63 8.29 5.50
N GLN A 6 2.56 8.54 4.20
CA GLN A 6 3.42 9.51 3.55
C GLN A 6 2.67 10.15 2.40
N ASN A 7 2.76 11.48 2.29
CA ASN A 7 2.19 12.19 1.15
C ASN A 7 3.14 12.10 -0.03
N TYR A 8 2.58 11.92 -1.22
CA TYR A 8 3.39 11.83 -2.41
C TYR A 8 2.53 12.20 -3.63
N LYS A 9 2.83 13.31 -4.27
CA LYS A 9 2.20 13.74 -5.53
C LYS A 9 0.68 13.62 -5.50
N ASP A 10 0.05 14.37 -4.61
CA ASP A 10 -1.40 14.39 -4.44
C ASP A 10 -2.00 13.06 -3.99
N HIS A 11 -1.17 12.20 -3.48
CA HIS A 11 -1.63 10.93 -2.94
C HIS A 11 -1.15 10.77 -1.51
N VAL A 12 -1.79 9.88 -0.79
CA VAL A 12 -1.28 9.41 0.49
C VAL A 12 -0.97 7.93 0.32
N ILE A 13 0.23 7.55 0.72
CA ILE A 13 0.62 6.15 0.74
C ILE A 13 0.57 5.71 2.20
N GLU A 14 -0.24 4.71 2.49
CA GLU A 14 -0.31 4.15 3.82
C GLU A 14 0.15 2.70 3.76
N VAL A 15 1.11 2.34 4.61
CA VAL A 15 1.65 1.00 4.62
C VAL A 15 1.41 0.39 5.99
N ALA A 16 0.96 -0.84 6.01
CA ALA A 16 0.80 -1.60 7.25
C ALA A 16 1.64 -2.86 7.14
N SER A 17 2.44 -3.13 8.16
CA SER A 17 3.23 -4.35 8.19
C SER A 17 2.63 -5.33 9.16
N PHE A 18 2.86 -6.61 8.91
CA PHE A 18 2.30 -7.69 9.71
C PHE A 18 3.37 -8.74 9.95
N PRO A 19 3.47 -9.25 11.17
CA PRO A 19 4.40 -10.36 11.42
C PRO A 19 3.88 -11.64 10.79
N LEU A 20 4.79 -12.43 10.28
CA LEU A 20 4.45 -13.72 9.71
C LEU A 20 4.65 -14.80 10.75
N ARG A 21 3.90 -15.87 10.61
CA ARG A 21 3.94 -16.98 11.55
C ARG A 21 5.32 -17.61 11.63
N ASP A 22 6.00 -17.71 10.50
CA ASP A 22 7.31 -18.36 10.42
C ASP A 22 8.44 -17.42 10.66
N GLY A 23 8.18 -16.21 11.08
CA GLY A 23 9.19 -15.19 11.23
C GLY A 23 9.20 -14.26 10.04
N GLY A 24 9.74 -13.07 10.24
CA GLY A 24 9.72 -12.04 9.20
C GLY A 24 8.40 -11.32 9.18
N TYR A 25 8.25 -10.47 8.16
CA TYR A 25 7.11 -9.57 8.04
C TYR A 25 6.66 -9.49 6.59
N THR A 26 5.38 -9.18 6.40
CA THR A 26 4.87 -8.82 5.08
C THR A 26 4.18 -7.47 5.22
N MET A 27 3.69 -6.92 4.13
CA MET A 27 3.02 -5.62 4.20
C MET A 27 1.93 -5.51 3.15
N HIS A 28 0.98 -4.61 3.46
CA HIS A 28 -0.02 -4.16 2.51
C HIS A 28 0.17 -2.66 2.38
N PHE A 29 -0.07 -2.10 1.22
CA PHE A 29 -0.06 -0.65 1.12
C PHE A 29 -1.32 -0.18 0.39
N PHE A 30 -1.71 1.03 0.73
CA PHE A 30 -2.93 1.64 0.24
C PHE A 30 -2.58 2.96 -0.39
N LEU A 31 -3.18 3.27 -1.52
CA LEU A 31 -3.00 4.56 -2.17
C LEU A 31 -4.33 5.29 -2.14
N GLU A 32 -4.32 6.50 -1.58
CA GLU A 32 -5.47 7.37 -1.50
C GLU A 32 -5.21 8.57 -2.39
N GLN A 33 -6.12 8.89 -3.27
CA GLN A 33 -5.98 10.07 -4.13
C GLN A 33 -6.83 11.19 -3.59
N HIS A 34 -6.22 12.36 -3.42
CA HIS A 34 -6.92 13.55 -2.94
C HIS A 34 -7.67 14.22 -4.09
N GLY A 35 -8.64 15.05 -3.74
CA GLY A 35 -9.30 15.91 -4.71
C GLY A 35 -10.60 15.40 -5.27
N HIS A 36 -10.96 14.18 -4.99
CA HIS A 36 -12.23 13.60 -5.41
C HIS A 36 -12.79 12.81 -4.26
N ASP A 37 -13.88 12.13 -4.49
CA ASP A 37 -14.33 11.16 -3.51
C ASP A 37 -13.16 10.26 -3.24
N ILE A 38 -12.94 9.95 -2.00
CA ILE A 38 -11.76 9.21 -1.62
C ILE A 38 -11.79 7.83 -2.27
N LEU A 39 -10.86 7.61 -3.17
CA LEU A 39 -10.69 6.30 -3.78
C LEU A 39 -9.46 5.69 -3.16
N VAL A 40 -9.65 4.56 -2.51
CA VAL A 40 -8.55 3.87 -1.85
C VAL A 40 -8.29 2.59 -2.61
N THR A 41 -7.07 2.40 -3.04
CA THR A 41 -6.68 1.17 -3.73
C THR A 41 -5.70 0.43 -2.84
N GLN A 42 -6.02 -0.82 -2.56
CA GLN A 42 -5.18 -1.65 -1.71
C GLN A 42 -4.32 -2.58 -2.56
N PHE A 43 -3.06 -2.70 -2.17
CA PHE A 43 -2.13 -3.61 -2.80
C PHE A 43 -1.52 -4.51 -1.74
N GLU A 44 -1.23 -5.73 -2.12
CA GLU A 44 -0.61 -6.70 -1.23
C GLU A 44 0.70 -7.16 -1.83
N SER A 45 1.69 -7.30 -0.97
CA SER A 45 2.96 -7.85 -1.40
C SER A 45 3.03 -9.31 -0.99
N GLY A 46 3.50 -10.15 -1.88
CA GLY A 46 3.75 -11.53 -1.51
C GLY A 46 5.13 -11.75 -0.95
N GLN A 47 5.88 -10.68 -0.75
CA GLN A 47 7.26 -10.79 -0.30
C GLN A 47 7.35 -10.83 1.21
N ARG A 48 8.40 -11.46 1.69
CA ARG A 48 8.72 -11.51 3.10
C ARG A 48 9.92 -10.62 3.36
N PHE A 49 9.86 -9.87 4.45
CA PHE A 49 10.92 -8.95 4.84
C PHE A 49 11.46 -9.40 6.20
N GLU A 50 12.72 -9.08 6.45
CA GLU A 50 13.36 -9.52 7.69
C GLU A 50 12.93 -8.70 8.88
N THR A 51 12.65 -7.43 8.66
CA THR A 51 12.28 -6.54 9.76
C THR A 51 11.02 -5.76 9.40
N ASP A 52 10.37 -5.26 10.43
CA ASP A 52 9.20 -4.42 10.31
C ASP A 52 9.51 -3.19 9.48
N GLU A 53 10.66 -2.57 9.75
CA GLU A 53 11.04 -1.36 9.05
C GLU A 53 11.26 -1.62 7.57
N GLU A 54 11.88 -2.72 7.22
CA GLU A 54 12.08 -3.07 5.82
C GLU A 54 10.76 -3.23 5.10
N ALA A 55 9.78 -3.86 5.75
CA ALA A 55 8.47 -4.03 5.16
C ALA A 55 7.80 -2.68 4.91
N LEU A 56 7.88 -1.78 5.88
CA LEU A 56 7.28 -0.46 5.75
C LEU A 56 7.93 0.35 4.63
N GLN A 57 9.26 0.35 4.58
CA GLN A 57 9.97 1.11 3.55
C GLN A 57 9.72 0.54 2.15
N ALA A 58 9.62 -0.78 2.04
CA ALA A 58 9.31 -1.40 0.78
C ALA A 58 7.92 -0.99 0.29
N GLY A 59 6.97 -0.89 1.20
CA GLY A 59 5.62 -0.46 0.84
C GLY A 59 5.59 0.97 0.33
N ILE A 60 6.33 1.87 0.97
CA ILE A 60 6.42 3.25 0.53
C ILE A 60 7.02 3.29 -0.88
N LYS A 61 8.11 2.57 -1.10
CA LYS A 61 8.77 2.57 -2.39
C LYS A 61 7.86 2.03 -3.49
N LEU A 62 7.17 0.94 -3.22
CA LEU A 62 6.26 0.37 -4.19
C LEU A 62 5.08 1.31 -4.46
N GLY A 63 4.58 1.98 -3.43
CA GLY A 63 3.52 2.96 -3.61
C GLY A 63 3.96 4.11 -4.50
N GLN A 64 5.17 4.60 -4.30
CA GLN A 64 5.72 5.65 -5.16
C GLN A 64 5.84 5.17 -6.59
N GLN A 65 6.30 3.95 -6.79
CA GLN A 65 6.44 3.40 -8.13
C GLN A 65 5.09 3.28 -8.83
N LYS A 66 4.05 2.88 -8.10
CA LYS A 66 2.72 2.78 -8.70
C LYS A 66 2.20 4.15 -9.12
N ILE A 67 2.42 5.16 -8.29
CA ILE A 67 1.99 6.52 -8.60
C ILE A 67 2.75 7.04 -9.81
N GLU A 68 4.07 6.82 -9.87
CA GLU A 68 4.87 7.26 -10.99
C GLU A 68 4.49 6.55 -12.28
N ALA A 69 4.05 5.32 -12.19
CA ALA A 69 3.65 4.57 -13.36
C ALA A 69 2.27 4.96 -13.87
N GLY A 70 1.58 5.84 -13.14
CA GLY A 70 0.30 6.35 -13.62
C GLY A 70 -0.85 5.41 -13.38
N TYR A 71 -0.86 4.71 -12.24
CA TYR A 71 -1.96 3.84 -11.95
C TYR A 71 -3.25 4.66 -11.88
N GLU A 72 -4.37 4.03 -12.17
CA GLU A 72 -5.66 4.71 -12.05
C GLU A 72 -6.45 4.09 -10.90
N PRO A 73 -6.89 4.90 -9.94
CA PRO A 73 -7.70 4.38 -8.86
C PRO A 73 -8.99 3.81 -9.41
N LYS A 74 -9.36 2.65 -8.96
CA LYS A 74 -10.60 2.03 -9.38
C LYS A 74 -11.55 2.01 -8.21
N ALA A 75 -12.80 2.21 -8.53
CA ALA A 75 -13.80 2.09 -7.50
C ALA A 75 -13.71 0.72 -6.91
N PRO A 76 -13.80 0.62 -5.64
CA PRO A 76 -13.63 -0.62 -4.99
C PRO A 76 -14.70 -1.59 -5.33
N VAL A 77 -15.40 -1.42 -6.16
CA VAL A 77 -16.42 -2.18 -6.47
C VAL A 77 -16.13 -3.31 -7.16
N VAL A 78 -15.52 -3.42 -7.39
CA VAL A 78 -15.44 -4.33 -8.04
C VAL A 78 -15.99 -5.44 -7.86
N VAL A 79 -16.44 -5.35 -7.59
CA VAL A 79 -16.76 -6.03 -7.43
C VAL A 79 -17.14 -6.83 -7.90
N ASN A 80 -16.96 -7.08 -8.05
CA ASN A 80 -17.16 -7.80 -8.40
C ASN A 80 -17.91 -8.43 -8.54
N GLU A 81 -18.34 -8.34 -8.68
CA GLU A 81 -19.01 -8.75 -8.91
C GLU A 81 -19.25 -9.50 -9.24
N ILE A 82 -19.45 -9.76 -9.23
CA ILE A 82 -19.76 -10.58 -9.39
C ILE A 82 -20.18 -11.02 -9.48
#